data_9efab5d8656524eb67c8fbad8c468d9a
#
_entry.id   9efab5d8656524eb67c8fbad8c468d9a
#
_cell.length_a   1.000
_cell.length_b   1.000
_cell.length_c   1.000
_cell.angle_alpha   90.00
_cell.angle_beta   90.00
_cell.angle_gamma   90.00
#
_symmetry.space_group_name_H-M   'P 1'
#
loop_
_entity.id
_entity.type
_entity.pdbx_description
1 polymer ?
#
loop_
_entity_poly.entity_id
_entity_poly.type
_entity_poly.pdbx_seq_one_letter_code
_entity_poly.pdbx_strand_id
1 'polypeptide(L)'
;SDGITDMPTIERIDGYAEELTAIRRDLHAHPEIGFEEVRTSGIVAEKLKGWGIEVHRGLGGTGVIGVLKGKGDSGKRIGLRADMDALPMEENTNLRWRSTIPGRFHGCGHDGHTTMLLGTARYLAETRNFDGTVHFIFQPAEEGLGGARAMIKDGLFEKFPCDEVYGLHNAPDLNHGEIAILPGPAMAGADFFDINIQGYGAHGAMPERSKDAVVIATTLAQALQTIVSRNVDPLKAAVLSITQIHSGSAYNV
;
A
#
# COMPACT_ATOMS: atom_id res chain seq x y z
N SER A 1 -13.73 -23.38 22.00
CA SER A 1 -12.41 -23.85 21.55
C SER A 1 -12.55 -24.17 20.08
N ASP A 2 -12.44 -23.13 19.30
CA ASP A 2 -12.68 -23.20 17.87
C ASP A 2 -11.38 -23.57 17.23
N GLY A 3 -11.35 -24.76 16.63
CA GLY A 3 -10.20 -25.29 15.95
C GLY A 3 -9.77 -24.34 14.82
N ILE A 4 -8.74 -23.55 15.09
CA ILE A 4 -7.92 -22.99 14.04
C ILE A 4 -7.37 -24.24 13.35
N THR A 5 -7.92 -24.56 12.19
CA THR A 5 -7.32 -25.59 11.35
C THR A 5 -5.96 -25.04 10.95
N ASP A 6 -4.89 -25.59 11.54
CA ASP A 6 -3.53 -25.31 11.11
C ASP A 6 -3.47 -25.55 9.59
N MET A 7 -3.43 -24.48 8.82
CA MET A 7 -3.13 -24.63 7.40
C MET A 7 -1.72 -25.20 7.28
N PRO A 8 -1.52 -26.27 6.50
CA PRO A 8 -0.20 -26.87 6.35
C PRO A 8 0.74 -25.81 5.76
N THR A 9 1.69 -25.38 6.55
CA THR A 9 2.76 -24.50 6.11
C THR A 9 3.86 -25.30 5.44
N ILE A 10 4.64 -24.66 4.60
CA ILE A 10 5.84 -25.28 4.05
C ILE A 10 6.91 -25.27 5.16
N GLU A 11 7.28 -26.44 5.67
CA GLU A 11 8.21 -26.62 6.79
C GLU A 11 9.50 -25.78 6.68
N ARG A 12 10.04 -25.64 5.45
CA ARG A 12 11.22 -24.81 5.23
C ARG A 12 10.94 -23.32 5.50
N ILE A 13 9.74 -22.83 5.18
CA ILE A 13 9.34 -21.44 5.44
C ILE A 13 9.12 -21.22 6.94
N ASP A 14 8.60 -22.22 7.65
CA ASP A 14 8.49 -22.16 9.10
C ASP A 14 9.86 -21.97 9.75
N GLY A 15 10.90 -22.60 9.19
CA GLY A 15 12.29 -22.39 9.60
C GLY A 15 12.81 -20.95 9.42
N TYR A 16 12.13 -20.11 8.65
CA TYR A 16 12.48 -18.69 8.48
C TYR A 16 11.74 -17.76 9.44
N ALA A 17 10.81 -18.27 10.25
CA ALA A 17 9.84 -17.45 11.00
C ALA A 17 10.53 -16.42 11.92
N GLU A 18 11.61 -16.78 12.59
CA GLU A 18 12.35 -15.86 13.47
C GLU A 18 12.99 -14.72 12.67
N GLU A 19 13.68 -15.04 11.56
CA GLU A 19 14.31 -14.04 10.69
C GLU A 19 13.26 -13.14 10.03
N LEU A 20 12.18 -13.71 9.49
CA LEU A 20 11.11 -12.93 8.88
C LEU A 20 10.42 -12.02 9.89
N THR A 21 10.20 -12.48 11.11
CA THR A 21 9.68 -11.66 12.20
C THR A 21 10.60 -10.49 12.51
N ALA A 22 11.92 -10.73 12.56
CA ALA A 22 12.90 -9.68 12.80
C ALA A 22 12.91 -8.64 11.68
N ILE A 23 12.86 -9.07 10.41
CA ILE A 23 12.78 -8.19 9.24
C ILE A 23 11.51 -7.34 9.31
N ARG A 24 10.36 -7.96 9.51
CA ARG A 24 9.07 -7.26 9.57
C ARG A 24 9.07 -6.21 10.68
N ARG A 25 9.54 -6.53 11.88
CA ARG A 25 9.59 -5.62 13.01
C ARG A 25 10.59 -4.48 12.80
N ASP A 26 11.69 -4.74 12.13
CA ASP A 26 12.66 -3.71 11.75
C ASP A 26 12.08 -2.72 10.73
N LEU A 27 11.42 -3.21 9.68
CA LEU A 27 10.70 -2.37 8.71
C LEU A 27 9.61 -1.55 9.40
N HIS A 28 8.83 -2.17 10.29
CA HIS A 28 7.77 -1.51 11.05
C HIS A 28 8.29 -0.36 11.92
N ALA A 29 9.42 -0.57 12.56
CA ALA A 29 10.05 0.45 13.42
C ALA A 29 10.66 1.63 12.64
N HIS A 30 10.92 1.46 11.34
CA HIS A 30 11.55 2.45 10.47
C HIS A 30 10.71 2.72 9.20
N PRO A 31 9.46 3.18 9.36
CA PRO A 31 8.55 3.38 8.22
C PRO A 31 9.00 4.54 7.35
N GLU A 32 8.89 4.35 6.04
CA GLU A 32 9.19 5.35 5.03
C GLU A 32 7.96 5.55 4.14
N ILE A 33 7.59 6.78 3.88
CA ILE A 33 6.44 7.11 3.03
C ILE A 33 6.79 7.01 1.55
N GLY A 34 5.76 7.02 0.70
CA GLY A 34 5.89 6.80 -0.73
C GLY A 34 6.93 7.65 -1.42
N PHE A 35 7.76 7.01 -2.25
CA PHE A 35 8.95 7.53 -2.94
C PHE A 35 10.13 7.90 -2.02
N GLU A 36 10.02 7.71 -0.72
CA GLU A 36 11.11 7.89 0.23
C GLU A 36 11.63 6.57 0.83
N GLU A 37 11.23 5.42 0.30
CA GLU A 37 11.53 4.08 0.80
C GLU A 37 13.00 3.65 0.52
N VAL A 38 13.95 4.53 0.80
CA VAL A 38 15.38 4.31 0.47
C VAL A 38 15.97 3.19 1.30
N ARG A 39 15.70 3.19 2.62
CA ARG A 39 16.19 2.17 3.54
C ARG A 39 15.51 0.83 3.27
N THR A 40 14.19 0.81 3.19
CA THR A 40 13.38 -0.39 2.89
C THR A 40 13.83 -1.05 1.58
N SER A 41 13.93 -0.27 0.51
CA SER A 41 14.44 -0.70 -0.78
C SER A 41 15.86 -1.26 -0.71
N GLY A 42 16.73 -0.66 0.12
CA GLY A 42 18.09 -1.14 0.38
C GLY A 42 18.09 -2.52 1.03
N ILE A 43 17.33 -2.71 2.09
CA ILE A 43 17.19 -4.00 2.80
C ILE A 43 16.68 -5.08 1.83
N VAL A 44 15.62 -4.78 1.07
CA VAL A 44 15.08 -5.72 0.07
C VAL A 44 16.16 -6.13 -0.93
N ALA A 45 16.88 -5.17 -1.51
CA ALA A 45 17.93 -5.44 -2.49
C ALA A 45 19.07 -6.29 -1.92
N GLU A 46 19.50 -6.01 -0.69
CA GLU A 46 20.57 -6.77 0.00
C GLU A 46 20.14 -8.21 0.28
N LYS A 47 18.93 -8.41 0.78
CA LYS A 47 18.38 -9.75 1.06
C LYS A 47 18.30 -10.59 -0.22
N LEU A 48 17.71 -10.04 -1.27
CA LEU A 48 17.60 -10.73 -2.56
C LEU A 48 18.97 -11.11 -3.12
N LYS A 49 19.94 -10.19 -3.12
CA LYS A 49 21.32 -10.47 -3.55
C LYS A 49 21.97 -11.55 -2.70
N GLY A 50 21.78 -11.50 -1.38
CA GLY A 50 22.32 -12.50 -0.45
C GLY A 50 21.82 -13.92 -0.72
N TRP A 51 20.64 -14.06 -1.33
CA TRP A 51 20.08 -15.36 -1.75
C TRP A 51 20.39 -15.70 -3.22
N GLY A 52 21.24 -14.94 -3.88
CA GLY A 52 21.65 -15.21 -5.26
C GLY A 52 20.58 -14.86 -6.31
N ILE A 53 19.70 -13.95 -5.99
CA ILE A 53 18.69 -13.41 -6.92
C ILE A 53 19.28 -12.19 -7.63
N GLU A 54 19.10 -12.10 -8.95
CA GLU A 54 19.46 -10.93 -9.73
C GLU A 54 18.57 -9.75 -9.33
N VAL A 55 19.17 -8.57 -9.06
CA VAL A 55 18.45 -7.41 -8.53
C VAL A 55 18.62 -6.19 -9.42
N HIS A 56 17.50 -5.56 -9.74
CA HIS A 56 17.43 -4.26 -10.43
C HIS A 56 16.72 -3.25 -9.52
N ARG A 57 17.24 -2.02 -9.52
CA ARG A 57 16.74 -0.93 -8.66
C ARG A 57 16.41 0.30 -9.49
N GLY A 58 15.54 1.15 -8.95
CA GLY A 58 15.32 2.50 -9.44
C GLY A 58 14.06 2.69 -10.27
N LEU A 59 13.31 1.63 -10.62
CA LEU A 59 11.99 1.80 -11.26
C LEU A 59 11.03 2.48 -10.26
N GLY A 60 10.38 3.55 -10.70
CA GLY A 60 9.56 4.37 -9.80
C GLY A 60 10.37 5.00 -8.66
N GLY A 61 11.68 5.25 -8.86
CA GLY A 61 12.58 5.83 -7.87
C GLY A 61 13.17 4.81 -6.89
N THR A 62 12.36 4.24 -6.02
CA THR A 62 12.80 3.31 -4.96
C THR A 62 12.42 1.85 -5.20
N GLY A 63 11.72 1.54 -6.29
CA GLY A 63 11.31 0.18 -6.63
C GLY A 63 12.48 -0.79 -6.80
N VAL A 64 12.24 -2.06 -6.45
CA VAL A 64 13.21 -3.16 -6.56
C VAL A 64 12.57 -4.31 -7.31
N ILE A 65 13.30 -4.86 -8.28
CA ILE A 65 12.92 -6.06 -9.00
C ILE A 65 13.96 -7.15 -8.74
N GLY A 66 13.50 -8.31 -8.26
CA GLY A 66 14.30 -9.53 -8.24
C GLY A 66 13.95 -10.42 -9.43
N VAL A 67 14.93 -10.99 -10.10
CA VAL A 67 14.72 -11.93 -11.22
C VAL A 67 15.27 -13.29 -10.83
N LEU A 68 14.43 -14.31 -10.87
CA LEU A 68 14.82 -15.68 -10.53
C LEU A 68 14.33 -16.66 -11.59
N LYS A 69 15.26 -17.43 -12.17
CA LYS A 69 14.95 -18.54 -13.08
C LYS A 69 14.80 -19.84 -12.29
N GLY A 70 13.78 -20.61 -12.62
CA GLY A 70 13.58 -21.95 -12.12
C GLY A 70 14.52 -22.99 -12.74
N LYS A 71 14.25 -24.27 -12.51
CA LYS A 71 15.01 -25.39 -13.12
C LYS A 71 14.58 -25.65 -14.56
N GLY A 72 13.34 -25.34 -14.92
CA GLY A 72 12.80 -25.47 -16.27
C GLY A 72 12.88 -24.15 -17.05
N ASP A 73 12.74 -24.24 -18.36
CA ASP A 73 12.80 -23.09 -19.29
C ASP A 73 11.59 -23.10 -20.24
N SER A 74 10.38 -23.09 -19.68
CA SER A 74 9.12 -23.03 -20.46
C SER A 74 8.87 -21.69 -21.14
N GLY A 75 9.65 -20.67 -20.77
CA GLY A 75 9.42 -19.29 -21.18
C GLY A 75 8.28 -18.58 -20.44
N LYS A 76 7.58 -19.26 -19.52
CA LYS A 76 6.54 -18.65 -18.66
C LYS A 76 7.16 -17.68 -17.65
N ARG A 77 6.46 -16.59 -17.38
CA ARG A 77 6.93 -15.53 -16.49
C ARG A 77 5.79 -15.04 -15.62
N ILE A 78 6.01 -15.05 -14.31
CA ILE A 78 5.06 -14.47 -13.36
C ILE A 78 5.70 -13.35 -12.55
N GLY A 79 4.90 -12.34 -12.21
CA GLY A 79 5.24 -11.32 -11.24
C GLY A 79 4.61 -11.63 -9.90
N LEU A 80 5.38 -11.50 -8.81
CA LEU A 80 4.89 -11.50 -7.45
C LEU A 80 5.16 -10.10 -6.87
N ARG A 81 4.10 -9.42 -6.42
CA ARG A 81 4.15 -8.01 -6.02
C ARG A 81 3.90 -7.83 -4.53
N ALA A 82 4.71 -6.99 -3.90
CA ALA A 82 4.43 -6.39 -2.61
C ALA A 82 4.71 -4.88 -2.65
N ASP A 83 3.96 -4.12 -1.88
CA ASP A 83 4.19 -2.70 -1.65
C ASP A 83 5.13 -2.48 -0.45
N MET A 84 5.74 -1.29 -0.37
CA MET A 84 6.79 -1.01 0.62
C MET A 84 6.51 0.23 1.50
N ASP A 85 5.63 1.13 1.07
CA ASP A 85 5.44 2.43 1.70
C ASP A 85 4.59 2.39 2.97
N ALA A 86 4.80 3.37 3.82
CA ALA A 86 4.05 3.61 5.04
C ALA A 86 3.11 4.82 4.88
N LEU A 87 2.24 5.00 5.87
CA LEU A 87 1.30 6.10 5.96
C LEU A 87 1.87 7.31 6.73
N PRO A 88 1.53 8.56 6.33
CA PRO A 88 1.88 9.76 7.08
C PRO A 88 0.92 9.97 8.27
N MET A 89 1.05 9.12 9.29
CA MET A 89 0.22 9.17 10.50
C MET A 89 0.99 8.70 11.73
N GLU A 90 0.55 9.12 12.92
CA GLU A 90 1.15 8.68 14.18
C GLU A 90 0.71 7.25 14.55
N GLU A 91 1.64 6.49 15.09
CA GLU A 91 1.36 5.16 15.63
C GLU A 91 1.07 5.23 17.14
N ASN A 92 -0.09 4.69 17.55
CA ASN A 92 -0.54 4.61 18.93
C ASN A 92 -0.71 3.18 19.46
N THR A 93 -0.02 2.20 18.87
CA THR A 93 -0.18 0.77 19.22
C THR A 93 0.49 0.36 20.52
N ASN A 94 1.44 1.13 21.02
CA ASN A 94 2.31 0.79 22.17
C ASN A 94 3.11 -0.53 22.02
N LEU A 95 3.31 -1.01 20.80
CA LEU A 95 4.12 -2.19 20.52
C LEU A 95 5.60 -1.93 20.81
N ARG A 96 6.35 -2.96 21.20
CA ARG A 96 7.80 -2.85 21.42
C ARG A 96 8.58 -2.48 20.17
N TRP A 97 8.06 -2.82 19.00
CA TRP A 97 8.62 -2.53 17.67
C TRP A 97 7.84 -1.45 16.92
N ARG A 98 7.11 -0.61 17.65
CA ARG A 98 6.40 0.54 17.06
C ARG A 98 7.35 1.44 16.29
N SER A 99 6.79 2.26 15.43
CA SER A 99 7.51 3.29 14.68
C SER A 99 8.41 4.12 15.61
N THR A 100 9.66 4.31 15.20
CA THR A 100 10.60 5.24 15.82
C THR A 100 10.63 6.59 15.11
N ILE A 101 9.86 6.73 14.04
CA ILE A 101 9.80 7.93 13.18
C ILE A 101 8.46 8.63 13.43
N PRO A 102 8.43 9.78 14.11
CA PRO A 102 7.19 10.53 14.34
C PRO A 102 6.45 10.83 13.03
N GLY A 103 5.13 10.70 13.03
CA GLY A 103 4.28 10.97 11.87
C GLY A 103 4.37 9.95 10.75
N ARG A 104 4.95 8.77 10.97
CA ARG A 104 5.02 7.68 9.99
C ARG A 104 4.69 6.34 10.62
N PHE A 105 3.83 5.57 9.97
CA PHE A 105 3.35 4.30 10.50
C PHE A 105 2.99 3.31 9.40
N HIS A 106 3.42 2.06 9.53
CA HIS A 106 2.95 0.95 8.71
C HIS A 106 1.55 0.48 9.14
N GLY A 107 0.55 1.37 8.96
CA GLY A 107 -0.84 1.10 9.33
C GLY A 107 -1.59 0.23 8.32
N CYS A 108 -1.11 0.12 7.09
CA CYS A 108 -1.70 -0.71 6.04
C CYS A 108 -1.08 -2.11 5.94
N GLY A 109 0.04 -2.38 6.64
CA GLY A 109 0.67 -3.70 6.69
C GLY A 109 1.68 -3.99 5.59
N HIS A 110 2.16 -2.97 4.88
CA HIS A 110 3.13 -3.14 3.79
C HIS A 110 4.50 -3.68 4.26
N ASP A 111 4.86 -3.47 5.53
CA ASP A 111 5.97 -4.15 6.19
C ASP A 111 5.81 -5.67 6.20
N GLY A 112 4.60 -6.14 6.42
CA GLY A 112 4.22 -7.55 6.32
C GLY A 112 4.26 -8.07 4.89
N HIS A 113 3.70 -7.31 3.93
CA HIS A 113 3.68 -7.68 2.50
C HIS A 113 5.10 -7.82 1.96
N THR A 114 5.97 -6.85 2.21
CA THR A 114 7.39 -6.88 1.86
C THR A 114 8.08 -8.12 2.45
N THR A 115 7.83 -8.40 3.72
CA THR A 115 8.43 -9.54 4.43
C THR A 115 7.95 -10.88 3.87
N MET A 116 6.66 -11.03 3.58
CA MET A 116 6.11 -12.24 2.96
C MET A 116 6.73 -12.51 1.59
N LEU A 117 6.88 -11.47 0.77
CA LEU A 117 7.52 -11.62 -0.54
C LEU A 117 9.00 -11.96 -0.42
N LEU A 118 9.73 -11.40 0.54
CA LEU A 118 11.11 -11.79 0.85
C LEU A 118 11.20 -13.26 1.26
N GLY A 119 10.31 -13.74 2.13
CA GLY A 119 10.28 -15.15 2.52
C GLY A 119 10.02 -16.07 1.35
N THR A 120 9.09 -15.70 0.47
CA THR A 120 8.80 -16.42 -0.78
C THR A 120 10.02 -16.42 -1.71
N ALA A 121 10.68 -15.29 -1.87
CA ALA A 121 11.87 -15.16 -2.71
C ALA A 121 13.01 -16.06 -2.22
N ARG A 122 13.27 -16.08 -0.91
CA ARG A 122 14.26 -16.97 -0.29
C ARG A 122 13.95 -18.44 -0.57
N TYR A 123 12.72 -18.87 -0.32
CA TYR A 123 12.28 -20.25 -0.55
C TYR A 123 12.47 -20.66 -2.02
N LEU A 124 12.04 -19.82 -2.95
CA LEU A 124 12.15 -20.10 -4.37
C LEU A 124 13.62 -20.08 -4.84
N ALA A 125 14.46 -19.23 -4.27
CA ALA A 125 15.89 -19.19 -4.58
C ALA A 125 16.62 -20.46 -4.11
N GLU A 126 16.30 -20.95 -2.91
CA GLU A 126 16.89 -22.16 -2.33
C GLU A 126 16.47 -23.43 -3.06
N THR A 127 15.22 -23.52 -3.49
CA THR A 127 14.67 -24.73 -4.10
C THR A 127 14.72 -24.74 -5.62
N ARG A 128 14.48 -23.59 -6.26
CA ARG A 128 14.28 -23.41 -7.71
C ARG A 128 13.35 -24.45 -8.34
N ASN A 129 12.42 -24.98 -7.54
CA ASN A 129 11.53 -26.06 -7.94
C ASN A 129 10.30 -25.52 -8.67
N PHE A 130 10.54 -24.82 -9.77
CA PHE A 130 9.53 -24.29 -10.68
C PHE A 130 10.08 -24.21 -12.11
N ASP A 131 9.17 -23.97 -13.05
CA ASP A 131 9.49 -23.82 -14.47
C ASP A 131 9.22 -22.37 -14.92
N GLY A 132 10.18 -21.80 -15.66
CA GLY A 132 10.11 -20.42 -16.12
C GLY A 132 10.81 -19.41 -15.19
N THR A 133 10.33 -18.18 -15.17
CA THR A 133 10.93 -17.05 -14.44
C THR A 133 9.94 -16.40 -13.49
N VAL A 134 10.39 -16.07 -12.29
CA VAL A 134 9.66 -15.24 -11.33
C VAL A 134 10.32 -13.86 -11.24
N HIS A 135 9.50 -12.82 -11.39
CA HIS A 135 9.87 -11.44 -11.10
C HIS A 135 9.27 -11.03 -9.75
N PHE A 136 10.12 -10.76 -8.76
CA PHE A 136 9.71 -10.22 -7.46
C PHE A 136 9.66 -8.70 -7.58
N ILE A 137 8.45 -8.14 -7.48
CA ILE A 137 8.19 -6.71 -7.70
C ILE A 137 7.92 -6.05 -6.35
N PHE A 138 8.90 -5.30 -5.84
CA PHE A 138 8.72 -4.50 -4.64
C PHE A 138 8.38 -3.08 -5.05
N GLN A 139 7.10 -2.73 -4.91
CA GLN A 139 6.52 -1.49 -5.40
C GLN A 139 6.60 -0.38 -4.36
N PRO A 140 7.08 0.83 -4.72
CA PRO A 140 6.97 2.01 -3.87
C PRO A 140 5.59 2.66 -3.96
N ALA A 141 5.30 3.56 -3.03
CA ALA A 141 4.28 4.60 -3.15
C ALA A 141 2.88 4.10 -3.58
N GLU A 142 2.37 3.06 -2.94
CA GLU A 142 1.02 2.56 -3.20
C GLU A 142 -0.04 3.54 -2.69
N GLU A 143 0.19 4.18 -1.54
CA GLU A 143 -0.74 5.04 -0.80
C GLU A 143 -0.99 6.39 -1.51
N GLY A 144 -1.70 6.33 -2.64
CA GLY A 144 -2.20 7.50 -3.35
C GLY A 144 -1.20 8.25 -4.24
N LEU A 145 0.09 7.88 -4.23
CA LEU A 145 1.12 8.57 -5.01
C LEU A 145 1.40 7.95 -6.39
N GLY A 146 0.84 6.77 -6.66
CA GLY A 146 0.89 6.15 -7.99
C GLY A 146 2.21 5.46 -8.32
N GLY A 147 2.85 4.81 -7.34
CA GLY A 147 4.13 4.11 -7.53
C GLY A 147 4.09 3.02 -8.59
N ALA A 148 3.01 2.24 -8.69
CA ALA A 148 2.87 1.27 -9.78
C ALA A 148 2.88 1.95 -11.16
N ARG A 149 2.17 3.06 -11.31
CA ARG A 149 2.18 3.86 -12.55
C ARG A 149 3.58 4.38 -12.87
N ALA A 150 4.32 4.84 -11.86
CA ALA A 150 5.70 5.28 -12.03
C ALA A 150 6.61 4.14 -12.52
N MET A 151 6.52 2.95 -11.91
CA MET A 151 7.28 1.78 -12.35
C MET A 151 6.95 1.36 -13.78
N ILE A 152 5.66 1.36 -14.15
CA ILE A 152 5.21 1.04 -15.52
C ILE A 152 5.76 2.07 -16.51
N LYS A 153 5.71 3.36 -16.17
CA LYS A 153 6.27 4.43 -17.01
C LYS A 153 7.78 4.27 -17.22
N ASP A 154 8.50 3.74 -16.24
CA ASP A 154 9.92 3.46 -16.33
C ASP A 154 10.24 2.14 -17.08
N GLY A 155 9.23 1.48 -17.62
CA GLY A 155 9.37 0.29 -18.44
C GLY A 155 9.36 -1.03 -17.65
N LEU A 156 8.56 -1.14 -16.58
CA LEU A 156 8.52 -2.36 -15.76
C LEU A 156 8.28 -3.61 -16.60
N PHE A 157 7.23 -3.61 -17.40
CA PHE A 157 6.84 -4.82 -18.14
C PHE A 157 7.55 -4.97 -19.50
N GLU A 158 8.17 -3.93 -20.00
CA GLU A 158 9.09 -3.99 -21.16
C GLU A 158 10.42 -4.65 -20.78
N LYS A 159 10.93 -4.35 -19.58
CA LYS A 159 12.19 -4.89 -19.06
C LYS A 159 12.02 -6.23 -18.35
N PHE A 160 10.90 -6.40 -17.64
CA PHE A 160 10.58 -7.57 -16.84
C PHE A 160 9.17 -8.08 -17.21
N PRO A 161 8.98 -8.62 -18.40
CA PRO A 161 7.66 -9.03 -18.86
C PRO A 161 7.09 -10.15 -17.99
N CYS A 162 5.80 -10.03 -17.69
CA CYS A 162 5.04 -11.03 -16.92
C CYS A 162 3.80 -11.45 -17.73
N ASP A 163 3.53 -12.75 -17.75
CA ASP A 163 2.29 -13.27 -18.32
C ASP A 163 1.13 -13.06 -17.35
N GLU A 164 1.42 -13.11 -16.05
CA GLU A 164 0.50 -12.86 -14.94
C GLU A 164 1.22 -12.17 -13.79
N VAL A 165 0.49 -11.39 -12.98
CA VAL A 165 1.00 -10.75 -11.77
C VAL A 165 0.08 -11.08 -10.60
N TYR A 166 0.66 -11.48 -9.48
CA TYR A 166 -0.04 -11.78 -8.24
C TYR A 166 0.40 -10.83 -7.13
N GLY A 167 -0.57 -10.41 -6.31
CA GLY A 167 -0.34 -9.63 -5.10
C GLY A 167 -1.21 -10.14 -3.97
N LEU A 168 -0.75 -9.99 -2.75
CA LEU A 168 -1.49 -10.32 -1.54
C LEU A 168 -1.58 -9.08 -0.66
N HIS A 169 -2.75 -8.84 -0.07
CA HIS A 169 -2.95 -7.80 0.94
C HIS A 169 -3.47 -8.45 2.22
N ASN A 170 -2.98 -8.02 3.38
CA ASN A 170 -3.55 -8.43 4.66
C ASN A 170 -5.01 -7.92 4.78
N ALA A 171 -5.85 -8.74 5.38
CA ALA A 171 -7.26 -8.42 5.58
C ALA A 171 -7.62 -8.65 7.07
N PRO A 172 -7.65 -7.60 7.90
CA PRO A 172 -7.90 -7.75 9.34
C PRO A 172 -9.32 -8.24 9.66
N ASP A 173 -10.24 -8.15 8.72
CA ASP A 173 -11.63 -8.60 8.86
C ASP A 173 -11.81 -10.10 8.58
N LEU A 174 -10.78 -10.78 8.08
CA LEU A 174 -10.79 -12.24 7.88
C LEU A 174 -10.16 -12.94 9.08
N ASN A 175 -10.60 -14.18 9.34
CA ASN A 175 -9.97 -15.01 10.35
C ASN A 175 -8.53 -15.38 9.94
N HIS A 176 -7.70 -15.67 10.93
CA HIS A 176 -6.34 -16.15 10.67
C HIS A 176 -6.36 -17.41 9.80
N GLY A 177 -5.58 -17.38 8.70
CA GLY A 177 -5.51 -18.47 7.74
C GLY A 177 -6.57 -18.45 6.64
N GLU A 178 -7.53 -17.53 6.68
CA GLU A 178 -8.49 -17.35 5.58
C GLU A 178 -7.88 -16.51 4.45
N ILE A 179 -8.18 -16.90 3.22
CA ILE A 179 -7.81 -16.17 2.00
C ILE A 179 -9.08 -15.89 1.22
N ALA A 180 -9.31 -14.63 0.88
CA ALA A 180 -10.40 -14.21 0.02
C ALA A 180 -9.88 -13.83 -1.37
N ILE A 181 -10.52 -14.36 -2.41
CA ILE A 181 -10.27 -14.01 -3.81
C ILE A 181 -11.61 -13.63 -4.42
N LEU A 182 -11.69 -12.42 -4.96
CA LEU A 182 -12.89 -11.92 -5.61
C LEU A 182 -12.71 -11.93 -7.13
N PRO A 183 -13.55 -12.67 -7.87
CA PRO A 183 -13.53 -12.63 -9.34
C PRO A 183 -14.01 -11.25 -9.85
N GLY A 184 -13.30 -10.70 -10.82
CA GLY A 184 -13.61 -9.39 -11.39
C GLY A 184 -12.99 -8.24 -10.60
N PRO A 185 -13.59 -7.03 -10.64
CA PRO A 185 -13.06 -5.86 -9.92
C PRO A 185 -13.06 -6.09 -8.40
N ALA A 186 -11.88 -6.14 -7.80
CA ALA A 186 -11.70 -6.35 -6.37
C ALA A 186 -11.47 -5.04 -5.60
N MET A 187 -10.95 -4.00 -6.25
CA MET A 187 -10.63 -2.69 -5.67
C MET A 187 -11.30 -1.58 -6.47
N ALA A 188 -11.76 -0.54 -5.78
CA ALA A 188 -12.28 0.67 -6.42
C ALA A 188 -11.12 1.58 -6.87
N GLY A 189 -11.34 2.34 -7.96
CA GLY A 189 -10.50 3.49 -8.27
C GLY A 189 -10.77 4.62 -7.28
N ALA A 190 -9.78 5.50 -7.05
CA ALA A 190 -9.90 6.67 -6.20
C ALA A 190 -9.41 7.92 -6.93
N ASP A 191 -10.14 9.01 -6.73
CA ASP A 191 -9.76 10.36 -7.17
C ASP A 191 -9.73 11.28 -5.96
N PHE A 192 -8.71 12.15 -5.90
CA PHE A 192 -8.57 13.16 -4.88
C PHE A 192 -8.80 14.55 -5.47
N PHE A 193 -9.53 15.40 -4.75
CA PHE A 193 -9.80 16.75 -5.20
C PHE A 193 -9.85 17.72 -4.01
N ASP A 194 -9.50 18.98 -4.29
CA ASP A 194 -9.59 20.10 -3.36
C ASP A 194 -10.63 21.09 -3.84
N ILE A 195 -11.42 21.63 -2.93
CA ILE A 195 -12.36 22.72 -3.20
C ILE A 195 -11.91 23.95 -2.40
N ASN A 196 -11.43 24.97 -3.10
CA ASN A 196 -11.03 26.23 -2.50
C ASN A 196 -12.16 27.25 -2.62
N ILE A 197 -12.68 27.71 -1.47
CA ILE A 197 -13.78 28.68 -1.39
C ILE A 197 -13.23 30.01 -0.94
N GLN A 198 -13.21 31.00 -1.83
CA GLN A 198 -12.87 32.36 -1.49
C GLN A 198 -14.09 33.11 -0.96
N GLY A 199 -14.15 33.27 0.35
CA GLY A 199 -15.15 34.08 1.02
C GLY A 199 -14.78 35.57 1.10
N TYR A 200 -15.63 36.32 1.78
CA TYR A 200 -15.39 37.70 2.15
C TYR A 200 -15.79 37.90 3.61
N GLY A 201 -14.82 38.28 4.46
CA GLY A 201 -15.03 38.43 5.90
C GLY A 201 -15.77 39.73 6.23
N ALA A 202 -16.55 39.68 7.30
CA ALA A 202 -17.20 40.85 7.89
C ALA A 202 -17.29 40.67 9.40
N HIS A 203 -17.73 41.70 10.13
CA HIS A 203 -17.99 41.62 11.56
C HIS A 203 -19.00 40.50 11.84
N GLY A 204 -18.73 39.59 12.78
CA GLY A 204 -19.59 38.43 13.07
C GLY A 204 -21.04 38.76 13.44
N ALA A 205 -21.34 40.00 13.88
CA ALA A 205 -22.70 40.49 14.11
C ALA A 205 -23.35 41.14 12.86
N MET A 206 -22.64 41.18 11.72
CA MET A 206 -23.13 41.75 10.47
C MET A 206 -22.93 40.76 9.30
N PRO A 207 -23.50 39.54 9.37
CA PRO A 207 -23.28 38.52 8.39
C PRO A 207 -23.79 38.87 6.99
N GLU A 208 -24.78 39.78 6.90
CA GLU A 208 -25.33 40.27 5.64
C GLU A 208 -24.30 41.02 4.78
N ARG A 209 -23.16 41.40 5.38
CA ARG A 209 -22.03 42.08 4.69
C ARG A 209 -20.93 41.13 4.27
N SER A 210 -21.10 39.84 4.54
CA SER A 210 -20.09 38.81 4.24
C SER A 210 -20.49 37.90 3.08
N LYS A 211 -19.50 37.14 2.60
CA LYS A 211 -19.69 35.89 1.89
C LYS A 211 -19.11 34.81 2.78
N ASP A 212 -19.95 34.21 3.62
CA ASP A 212 -19.56 33.31 4.71
C ASP A 212 -19.02 31.99 4.16
N ALA A 213 -17.70 31.84 4.14
CA ALA A 213 -17.04 30.64 3.65
C ALA A 213 -17.35 29.42 4.53
N VAL A 214 -17.63 29.59 5.83
CA VAL A 214 -17.96 28.47 6.73
C VAL A 214 -19.33 27.90 6.36
N VAL A 215 -20.35 28.76 6.19
CA VAL A 215 -21.70 28.34 5.79
C VAL A 215 -21.67 27.73 4.37
N ILE A 216 -20.94 28.31 3.44
CA ILE A 216 -20.80 27.78 2.09
C ILE A 216 -20.16 26.39 2.11
N ALA A 217 -19.03 26.22 2.82
CA ALA A 217 -18.30 24.96 2.90
C ALA A 217 -19.15 23.84 3.54
N THR A 218 -19.80 24.12 4.65
CA THR A 218 -20.64 23.15 5.36
C THR A 218 -21.88 22.75 4.56
N THR A 219 -22.53 23.70 3.88
CA THR A 219 -23.67 23.43 2.99
C THR A 219 -23.23 22.60 1.78
N LEU A 220 -22.10 22.94 1.18
CA LEU A 220 -21.54 22.17 0.05
C LEU A 220 -21.18 20.75 0.49
N ALA A 221 -20.58 20.58 1.68
CA ALA A 221 -20.23 19.26 2.22
C ALA A 221 -21.46 18.34 2.32
N GLN A 222 -22.58 18.86 2.80
CA GLN A 222 -23.84 18.11 2.86
C GLN A 222 -24.41 17.83 1.47
N ALA A 223 -24.40 18.81 0.57
CA ALA A 223 -24.91 18.64 -0.78
C ALA A 223 -24.14 17.59 -1.57
N LEU A 224 -22.82 17.53 -1.41
CA LEU A 224 -21.96 16.54 -2.07
C LEU A 224 -22.35 15.09 -1.70
N GLN A 225 -22.83 14.82 -0.49
CA GLN A 225 -23.28 13.49 -0.11
C GLN A 225 -24.48 13.01 -0.95
N THR A 226 -25.25 13.92 -1.50
CA THR A 226 -26.40 13.57 -2.37
C THR A 226 -25.99 12.99 -3.71
N ILE A 227 -24.76 13.18 -4.14
CA ILE A 227 -24.25 12.58 -5.37
C ILE A 227 -24.36 11.07 -5.28
N VAL A 228 -23.88 10.47 -4.21
CA VAL A 228 -23.96 9.02 -4.01
C VAL A 228 -25.39 8.58 -3.78
N SER A 229 -26.12 9.25 -2.87
CA SER A 229 -27.47 8.80 -2.46
C SER A 229 -28.56 9.04 -3.52
N ARG A 230 -28.37 9.97 -4.45
CA ARG A 230 -29.41 10.38 -5.41
C ARG A 230 -29.05 10.24 -6.89
N ASN A 231 -27.76 10.10 -7.22
CA ASN A 231 -27.30 10.10 -8.61
C ASN A 231 -26.55 8.83 -9.02
N VAL A 232 -26.14 8.01 -8.07
CA VAL A 232 -25.49 6.72 -8.35
C VAL A 232 -26.55 5.62 -8.37
N ASP A 233 -26.46 4.72 -9.34
CA ASP A 233 -27.31 3.52 -9.42
C ASP A 233 -27.18 2.71 -8.11
N PRO A 234 -28.29 2.31 -7.45
CA PRO A 234 -28.25 1.60 -6.17
C PRO A 234 -27.53 0.24 -6.23
N LEU A 235 -27.33 -0.32 -7.42
CA LEU A 235 -26.56 -1.56 -7.62
C LEU A 235 -25.06 -1.32 -7.89
N LYS A 236 -24.63 -0.07 -7.92
CA LYS A 236 -23.21 0.31 -8.13
C LYS A 236 -22.62 0.85 -6.84
N ALA A 237 -21.45 0.33 -6.47
CA ALA A 237 -20.70 0.86 -5.34
C ALA A 237 -20.04 2.20 -5.69
N ALA A 238 -20.25 3.20 -4.85
CA ALA A 238 -19.55 4.48 -4.92
C ALA A 238 -19.45 5.09 -3.51
N VAL A 239 -18.35 5.78 -3.25
CA VAL A 239 -18.11 6.48 -1.99
C VAL A 239 -17.64 7.89 -2.29
N LEU A 240 -18.16 8.88 -1.56
CA LEU A 240 -17.64 10.23 -1.55
C LEU A 240 -17.37 10.60 -0.09
N SER A 241 -16.10 10.80 0.25
CA SER A 241 -15.64 11.15 1.59
C SER A 241 -15.06 12.55 1.61
N ILE A 242 -15.45 13.34 2.61
CA ILE A 242 -14.84 14.62 2.92
C ILE A 242 -13.93 14.37 4.12
N THR A 243 -12.63 14.40 3.87
CA THR A 243 -11.63 14.02 4.87
C THR A 243 -11.07 15.21 5.65
N GLN A 244 -11.21 16.42 5.12
CA GLN A 244 -10.72 17.65 5.76
C GLN A 244 -11.61 18.85 5.40
N ILE A 245 -11.83 19.74 6.38
CA ILE A 245 -12.40 21.09 6.19
C ILE A 245 -11.59 22.05 7.07
N HIS A 246 -11.04 23.11 6.44
CA HIS A 246 -10.33 24.17 7.13
C HIS A 246 -10.98 25.51 6.79
N SER A 247 -11.50 26.22 7.78
CA SER A 247 -12.15 27.52 7.59
C SER A 247 -12.10 28.36 8.85
N GLY A 248 -12.17 29.68 8.67
CA GLY A 248 -12.16 30.65 9.77
C GLY A 248 -10.76 31.01 10.24
N SER A 249 -10.65 32.21 10.86
CA SER A 249 -9.38 32.72 11.41
C SER A 249 -9.54 33.41 12.75
N ALA A 250 -10.74 33.90 13.08
CA ALA A 250 -11.01 34.65 14.30
C ALA A 250 -12.46 34.46 14.76
N TYR A 251 -12.70 34.65 16.06
CA TYR A 251 -14.04 34.49 16.66
C TYR A 251 -15.06 35.57 16.26
N ASN A 252 -14.59 36.72 15.81
CA ASN A 252 -15.42 37.88 15.53
C ASN A 252 -15.52 38.26 14.04
N VAL A 253 -15.02 37.38 13.16
CA VAL A 253 -15.04 37.62 11.71
C VAL A 253 -15.62 36.40 10.99
#